data_cb00132d44d9dbbc5828f72802290451
#
_entry.id   cb00132d44d9dbbc5828f72802290451
#
_cell.length_a   1.000
_cell.length_b   1.000
_cell.length_c   1.000
_cell.angle_alpha   90.00
_cell.angle_beta   90.00
_cell.angle_gamma   90.00
#
_symmetry.space_group_name_H-M   'P 1'
#
loop_
_entity.id
_entity.type
_entity.pdbx_description
1 polymer ?
#
loop_
_entity_poly.entity_id
_entity_poly.type
_entity_poly.pdbx_seq_one_letter_code
_entity_poly.pdbx_strand_id
1 'polypeptide(L)'
;MEFISTWQKLIDVNGSNVEGMVQNAFNTFMNHFSLDCALYICYHEDGAHVLYNDTKCEMTEADIAAIGNTMLEYPQGFAVSKISDSFLEHQDTIGYFGIDDVCSFVAAPFLKNGKLTSLLITYVRMKDNWHGSIERYMLNEDDLRIYSLLFREMEYSINRMEANDKIYMMNRKLQEAAVTDMLTGIYNRAGMYEEIQQMIECYRVSEKTHHVGLMFIDLDNFKHYNDTFGHDVGDLILKEM
;
A
#
# COMPACT_ATOMS: atom_id res chain seq x y z
N MET A 1 28.23 1.43 2.73
CA MET A 1 27.75 1.78 1.37
C MET A 1 26.93 0.66 0.72
N GLU A 2 27.27 -0.59 0.92
CA GLU A 2 26.58 -1.75 0.31
C GLU A 2 25.11 -1.90 0.79
N PHE A 3 24.87 -1.75 2.09
CA PHE A 3 23.50 -1.84 2.64
C PHE A 3 22.56 -0.78 2.07
N ILE A 4 22.98 0.50 2.05
CA ILE A 4 22.15 1.59 1.53
C ILE A 4 21.78 1.37 0.04
N SER A 5 22.77 0.91 -0.76
CA SER A 5 22.50 0.58 -2.16
C SER A 5 21.52 -0.59 -2.32
N THR A 6 21.60 -1.59 -1.46
CA THR A 6 20.66 -2.72 -1.44
C THR A 6 19.28 -2.28 -0.99
N TRP A 7 19.20 -1.47 0.07
CA TRP A 7 17.96 -0.89 0.56
C TRP A 7 17.23 -0.09 -0.52
N GLN A 8 17.92 0.84 -1.18
CA GLN A 8 17.35 1.64 -2.26
C GLN A 8 16.82 0.78 -3.41
N LYS A 9 17.54 -0.28 -3.79
CA LYS A 9 17.05 -1.22 -4.82
C LYS A 9 15.79 -1.97 -4.40
N LEU A 10 15.65 -2.30 -3.12
CA LEU A 10 14.48 -3.01 -2.60
C LEU A 10 13.24 -2.13 -2.57
N ILE A 11 13.39 -0.84 -2.24
CA ILE A 11 12.26 0.10 -2.15
C ILE A 11 11.94 0.79 -3.48
N ASP A 12 12.83 0.76 -4.48
CA ASP A 12 12.63 1.39 -5.81
C ASP A 12 12.07 0.39 -6.84
N VAL A 13 11.22 -0.53 -6.39
CA VAL A 13 10.57 -1.51 -7.28
C VAL A 13 9.41 -0.83 -8.02
N ASN A 14 9.44 -0.90 -9.36
CA ASN A 14 8.33 -0.52 -10.21
C ASN A 14 7.31 -1.69 -10.25
N GLY A 15 6.41 -1.76 -9.26
CA GLY A 15 5.39 -2.79 -9.21
C GLY A 15 4.35 -2.51 -8.13
N SER A 16 3.15 -3.06 -8.28
CA SER A 16 2.00 -2.86 -7.38
C SER A 16 2.00 -3.76 -6.14
N ASN A 17 3.10 -4.46 -5.84
CA ASN A 17 3.18 -5.35 -4.67
C ASN A 17 3.91 -4.67 -3.51
N VAL A 18 3.19 -3.79 -2.80
CA VAL A 18 3.68 -3.12 -1.59
C VAL A 18 4.06 -4.12 -0.50
N GLU A 19 3.26 -5.15 -0.25
CA GLU A 19 3.52 -6.16 0.78
C GLU A 19 4.83 -6.91 0.52
N GLY A 20 5.06 -7.36 -0.71
CA GLY A 20 6.30 -8.05 -1.09
C GLY A 20 7.53 -7.14 -0.95
N MET A 21 7.41 -5.87 -1.31
CA MET A 21 8.47 -4.88 -1.12
C MET A 21 8.78 -4.70 0.37
N VAL A 22 7.77 -4.46 1.19
CA VAL A 22 7.91 -4.27 2.64
C VAL A 22 8.53 -5.50 3.28
N GLN A 23 8.05 -6.71 2.98
CA GLN A 23 8.58 -7.96 3.53
C GLN A 23 10.09 -8.14 3.22
N ASN A 24 10.49 -7.89 1.98
CA ASN A 24 11.90 -8.01 1.57
C ASN A 24 12.78 -6.93 2.21
N ALA A 25 12.28 -5.69 2.30
CA ALA A 25 12.97 -4.60 2.96
C ALA A 25 13.18 -4.89 4.44
N PHE A 26 12.14 -5.36 5.14
CA PHE A 26 12.24 -5.72 6.56
C PHE A 26 13.20 -6.90 6.80
N ASN A 27 13.14 -7.95 6.01
CA ASN A 27 14.08 -9.06 6.12
C ASN A 27 15.55 -8.59 6.00
N THR A 28 15.82 -7.69 5.05
CA THR A 28 17.16 -7.13 4.87
C THR A 28 17.56 -6.21 6.03
N PHE A 29 16.65 -5.37 6.47
CA PHE A 29 16.85 -4.45 7.61
C PHE A 29 17.12 -5.21 8.91
N MET A 30 16.27 -6.16 9.26
CA MET A 30 16.38 -6.98 10.46
C MET A 30 17.72 -7.72 10.52
N ASN A 31 18.12 -8.34 9.40
CA ASN A 31 19.38 -9.06 9.30
C ASN A 31 20.60 -8.13 9.44
N HIS A 32 20.55 -6.95 8.80
CA HIS A 32 21.66 -6.00 8.82
C HIS A 32 21.91 -5.42 10.21
N PHE A 33 20.86 -5.05 10.91
CA PHE A 33 20.95 -4.45 12.25
C PHE A 33 20.87 -5.48 13.38
N SER A 34 20.77 -6.78 13.06
CA SER A 34 20.65 -7.88 14.02
C SER A 34 19.51 -7.69 15.03
N LEU A 35 18.36 -7.24 14.54
CA LEU A 35 17.15 -7.05 15.33
C LEU A 35 16.42 -8.37 15.51
N ASP A 36 15.76 -8.53 16.65
CA ASP A 36 15.01 -9.74 16.94
C ASP A 36 13.54 -9.62 16.49
N CYS A 37 12.98 -8.42 16.49
CA CYS A 37 11.60 -8.17 16.09
C CYS A 37 11.38 -6.76 15.54
N ALA A 38 10.38 -6.66 14.65
CA ALA A 38 9.90 -5.38 14.15
C ALA A 38 8.38 -5.41 13.95
N LEU A 39 7.80 -4.22 14.03
CA LEU A 39 6.39 -3.94 13.71
C LEU A 39 6.34 -2.67 12.86
N TYR A 40 5.60 -2.72 11.75
CA TYR A 40 5.37 -1.55 10.91
C TYR A 40 3.88 -1.40 10.61
N ILE A 41 3.35 -0.26 10.99
CA ILE A 41 1.93 0.07 10.89
C ILE A 41 1.81 1.31 9.99
N CYS A 42 0.89 1.27 9.02
CA CYS A 42 0.47 2.44 8.25
C CYS A 42 -0.92 2.89 8.70
N TYR A 43 -1.13 4.19 8.82
CA TYR A 43 -2.38 4.82 9.24
C TYR A 43 -2.98 5.57 8.04
N HIS A 44 -4.12 5.09 7.55
CA HIS A 44 -4.87 5.67 6.45
C HIS A 44 -6.20 6.26 6.93
N GLU A 45 -6.94 6.90 6.06
CA GLU A 45 -8.27 7.45 6.40
C GLU A 45 -9.33 6.37 6.68
N ASP A 46 -9.16 5.18 6.12
CA ASP A 46 -10.02 4.00 6.28
C ASP A 46 -9.61 3.11 7.46
N GLY A 47 -8.50 3.40 8.13
CA GLY A 47 -8.02 2.65 9.28
C GLY A 47 -6.52 2.47 9.32
N ALA A 48 -6.06 1.66 10.25
CA ALA A 48 -4.65 1.31 10.40
C ALA A 48 -4.39 -0.09 9.87
N HIS A 49 -3.32 -0.23 9.08
CA HIS A 49 -2.92 -1.48 8.45
C HIS A 49 -1.54 -1.90 8.92
N VAL A 50 -1.42 -3.11 9.45
CA VAL A 50 -0.14 -3.70 9.83
C VAL A 50 0.50 -4.30 8.58
N LEU A 51 1.55 -3.66 8.07
CA LEU A 51 2.27 -4.11 6.88
C LEU A 51 3.39 -5.11 7.20
N TYR A 52 3.92 -5.06 8.42
CA TYR A 52 4.91 -6.02 8.91
C TYR A 52 4.73 -6.25 10.40
N ASN A 53 4.70 -7.51 10.83
CA ASN A 53 4.64 -7.89 12.24
C ASN A 53 5.39 -9.21 12.46
N ASP A 54 6.51 -9.12 13.15
CA ASP A 54 7.33 -10.27 13.57
C ASP A 54 7.35 -10.39 15.11
N THR A 55 6.47 -9.66 15.79
CA THR A 55 6.44 -9.62 17.26
C THR A 55 5.84 -10.86 17.91
N LYS A 56 5.16 -11.72 17.14
CA LYS A 56 4.35 -12.86 17.62
C LYS A 56 3.16 -12.47 18.50
N CYS A 57 2.87 -11.18 18.63
CA CYS A 57 1.70 -10.67 19.33
C CYS A 57 0.58 -10.44 18.32
N GLU A 58 -0.59 -10.98 18.58
CA GLU A 58 -1.81 -10.60 17.87
C GLU A 58 -2.24 -9.24 18.40
N MET A 59 -2.33 -8.25 17.52
CA MET A 59 -2.73 -6.89 17.87
C MET A 59 -4.15 -6.64 17.43
N THR A 60 -4.96 -6.14 18.34
CA THR A 60 -6.32 -5.70 18.01
C THR A 60 -6.29 -4.28 17.43
N GLU A 61 -7.35 -3.87 16.73
CA GLU A 61 -7.50 -2.48 16.26
C GLU A 61 -7.42 -1.46 17.42
N ALA A 62 -7.91 -1.84 18.61
CA ALA A 62 -7.84 -1.00 19.80
C ALA A 62 -6.39 -0.81 20.27
N ASP A 63 -5.57 -1.86 20.24
CA ASP A 63 -4.15 -1.78 20.60
C ASP A 63 -3.39 -0.87 19.63
N ILE A 64 -3.63 -1.03 18.33
CA ILE A 64 -3.00 -0.22 17.28
C ILE A 64 -3.39 1.26 17.43
N ALA A 65 -4.66 1.54 17.72
CA ALA A 65 -5.14 2.90 17.96
C ALA A 65 -4.51 3.51 19.22
N ALA A 66 -4.41 2.73 20.31
CA ALA A 66 -3.81 3.18 21.55
C ALA A 66 -2.31 3.51 21.39
N ILE A 67 -1.57 2.64 20.72
CA ILE A 67 -0.15 2.89 20.39
C ILE A 67 -0.01 4.15 19.54
N GLY A 68 -0.86 4.30 18.51
CA GLY A 68 -0.84 5.48 17.65
C GLY A 68 -1.08 6.77 18.42
N ASN A 69 -2.03 6.79 19.36
CA ASN A 69 -2.32 7.94 20.21
C ASN A 69 -1.13 8.28 21.13
N THR A 70 -0.52 7.26 21.75
CA THR A 70 0.69 7.45 22.57
C THR A 70 1.82 8.05 21.74
N MET A 71 2.02 7.58 20.50
CA MET A 71 3.09 8.08 19.63
C MET A 71 2.90 9.53 19.17
N LEU A 72 1.67 10.06 19.20
CA LEU A 72 1.44 11.49 18.94
C LEU A 72 2.02 12.40 20.03
N GLU A 73 2.21 11.89 21.25
CA GLU A 73 2.87 12.61 22.34
C GLU A 73 4.40 12.63 22.15
N TYR A 74 4.95 11.70 21.36
CA TYR A 74 6.36 11.56 21.06
C TYR A 74 6.67 11.74 19.56
N PRO A 75 6.43 12.92 18.96
CA PRO A 75 6.50 13.11 17.51
C PRO A 75 7.90 12.91 16.90
N GLN A 76 8.95 12.94 17.72
CA GLN A 76 10.34 12.65 17.30
C GLN A 76 10.71 11.17 17.44
N GLY A 77 9.80 10.37 18.00
CA GLY A 77 10.11 9.01 18.42
C GLY A 77 10.99 8.98 19.66
N PHE A 78 11.37 7.80 20.06
CA PHE A 78 12.29 7.59 21.19
C PHE A 78 13.00 6.24 21.07
N ALA A 79 14.16 6.16 21.71
CA ALA A 79 14.93 4.94 21.87
C ALA A 79 15.12 4.64 23.37
N VAL A 80 14.94 3.38 23.75
CA VAL A 80 15.18 2.91 25.12
C VAL A 80 16.31 1.91 25.08
N SER A 81 17.48 2.35 25.58
CA SER A 81 18.71 1.56 25.54
C SER A 81 18.76 0.46 26.60
N LYS A 82 17.98 0.60 27.69
CA LYS A 82 17.93 -0.38 28.77
C LYS A 82 16.59 -0.26 29.51
N ILE A 83 15.73 -1.24 29.28
CA ILE A 83 14.37 -1.19 29.79
C ILE A 83 14.27 -1.08 31.31
N SER A 84 15.21 -1.66 32.05
CA SER A 84 15.24 -1.54 33.52
C SER A 84 15.30 -0.09 34.04
N ASP A 85 15.84 0.84 33.25
CA ASP A 85 16.04 2.22 33.69
C ASP A 85 14.93 3.18 33.21
N SER A 86 14.27 2.85 32.09
CA SER A 86 13.27 3.72 31.45
C SER A 86 11.88 3.06 31.31
N PHE A 87 11.70 1.86 31.86
CA PHE A 87 10.47 1.09 31.72
C PHE A 87 9.22 1.86 32.23
N LEU A 88 9.39 2.63 33.30
CA LEU A 88 8.28 3.38 33.92
C LEU A 88 7.80 4.55 33.05
N GLU A 89 8.64 5.15 32.23
CA GLU A 89 8.27 6.28 31.37
C GLU A 89 7.52 5.86 30.11
N HIS A 90 7.75 4.62 29.64
CA HIS A 90 7.19 4.12 28.39
C HIS A 90 6.38 2.82 28.58
N GLN A 91 5.94 2.56 29.81
CA GLN A 91 5.25 1.32 30.20
C GLN A 91 4.02 1.04 29.32
N ASP A 92 3.27 2.07 28.97
CA ASP A 92 2.06 1.91 28.15
C ASP A 92 2.40 1.43 26.75
N THR A 93 3.46 1.95 26.13
CA THR A 93 3.90 1.53 24.80
C THR A 93 4.51 0.13 24.80
N ILE A 94 5.33 -0.19 25.81
CA ILE A 94 5.98 -1.51 25.92
C ILE A 94 4.99 -2.58 26.37
N GLY A 95 4.05 -2.23 27.24
CA GLY A 95 3.02 -3.13 27.77
C GLY A 95 2.12 -3.73 26.70
N TYR A 96 1.88 -2.99 25.62
CA TYR A 96 1.09 -3.51 24.48
C TYR A 96 1.72 -4.69 23.76
N PHE A 97 3.04 -4.88 23.90
CA PHE A 97 3.74 -5.98 23.22
C PHE A 97 3.72 -7.29 24.00
N GLY A 98 3.28 -7.29 25.28
CA GLY A 98 3.23 -8.49 26.12
C GLY A 98 4.59 -9.21 26.22
N ILE A 99 5.70 -8.45 26.16
CA ILE A 99 7.03 -9.01 25.98
C ILE A 99 7.84 -8.76 27.26
N ASP A 100 8.07 -9.81 28.01
CA ASP A 100 8.83 -9.77 29.26
C ASP A 100 10.36 -9.75 29.05
N ASP A 101 10.82 -9.99 27.82
CA ASP A 101 12.23 -10.20 27.48
C ASP A 101 12.85 -9.13 26.59
N VAL A 102 12.24 -7.95 26.44
CA VAL A 102 12.81 -6.84 25.68
C VAL A 102 13.98 -6.21 26.42
N CYS A 103 15.10 -6.08 25.74
CA CYS A 103 16.31 -5.45 26.24
C CYS A 103 16.37 -3.97 25.90
N SER A 104 16.14 -3.64 24.65
CA SER A 104 16.10 -2.28 24.13
C SER A 104 15.13 -2.18 22.96
N PHE A 105 14.59 -0.99 22.70
CA PHE A 105 13.73 -0.77 21.55
C PHE A 105 13.82 0.65 21.01
N VAL A 106 13.37 0.80 19.76
CA VAL A 106 13.18 2.07 19.05
C VAL A 106 11.74 2.14 18.58
N ALA A 107 11.09 3.27 18.84
CA ALA A 107 9.80 3.63 18.27
C ALA A 107 9.94 4.91 17.44
N ALA A 108 9.70 4.82 16.14
CA ALA A 108 9.84 5.90 15.18
C ALA A 108 8.49 6.19 14.50
N PRO A 109 7.76 7.22 14.93
CA PRO A 109 6.55 7.68 14.25
C PRO A 109 6.89 8.54 13.05
N PHE A 110 6.09 8.44 12.00
CA PHE A 110 6.17 9.30 10.83
C PHE A 110 4.90 10.14 10.76
N LEU A 111 5.08 11.46 10.75
CA LEU A 111 3.97 12.41 10.76
C LEU A 111 3.96 13.26 9.49
N LYS A 112 2.78 13.46 8.95
CA LYS A 112 2.53 14.41 7.85
C LYS A 112 1.43 15.36 8.27
N ASN A 113 1.75 16.65 8.28
CA ASN A 113 0.80 17.70 8.71
C ASN A 113 0.21 17.46 10.12
N GLY A 114 1.02 16.93 11.04
CA GLY A 114 0.60 16.63 12.42
C GLY A 114 -0.25 15.37 12.59
N LYS A 115 -0.49 14.60 11.51
CA LYS A 115 -1.16 13.30 11.56
C LYS A 115 -0.12 12.18 11.45
N LEU A 116 -0.29 11.13 12.23
CA LEU A 116 0.52 9.92 12.15
C LEU A 116 0.18 9.20 10.82
N THR A 117 1.20 8.97 9.99
CA THR A 117 1.07 8.25 8.70
C THR A 117 1.60 6.84 8.79
N SER A 118 2.67 6.64 9.55
CA SER A 118 3.18 5.31 9.83
C SER A 118 3.99 5.27 11.13
N LEU A 119 4.23 4.06 11.62
CA LEU A 119 4.96 3.81 12.85
C LEU A 119 5.85 2.58 12.66
N LEU A 120 7.14 2.76 12.91
CA LEU A 120 8.09 1.67 13.04
C LEU A 120 8.38 1.43 14.51
N ILE A 121 8.30 0.18 14.95
CA ILE A 121 8.82 -0.26 16.23
C ILE A 121 9.76 -1.44 15.99
N THR A 122 10.95 -1.37 16.57
CA THR A 122 11.94 -2.45 16.53
C THR A 122 12.50 -2.69 17.90
N TYR A 123 12.82 -3.94 18.21
CA TYR A 123 13.40 -4.26 19.50
C TYR A 123 14.36 -5.44 19.45
N VAL A 124 15.19 -5.51 20.47
CA VAL A 124 16.14 -6.57 20.75
C VAL A 124 15.75 -7.27 22.04
N ARG A 125 15.76 -8.62 22.03
CA ARG A 125 15.41 -9.46 23.16
C ARG A 125 16.62 -9.81 24.03
N MET A 126 16.38 -10.01 25.32
CA MET A 126 17.36 -10.62 26.21
C MET A 126 17.47 -12.13 25.89
N LYS A 127 18.67 -12.60 25.59
CA LYS A 127 18.91 -14.04 25.33
C LYS A 127 19.57 -14.66 26.59
N ASP A 128 19.07 -15.82 27.02
CA ASP A 128 19.48 -16.54 28.24
C ASP A 128 20.97 -16.91 28.34
N ASN A 129 21.74 -16.86 27.24
CA ASN A 129 23.17 -17.21 27.17
C ASN A 129 24.06 -16.03 26.80
N TRP A 130 23.78 -14.89 27.35
CA TRP A 130 24.45 -13.64 26.96
C TRP A 130 25.77 -13.41 27.70
N HIS A 131 26.87 -13.87 27.12
CA HIS A 131 28.23 -13.64 27.60
C HIS A 131 29.02 -12.58 26.79
N GLY A 132 28.34 -11.83 25.92
CA GLY A 132 28.94 -10.75 25.12
C GLY A 132 28.74 -9.35 25.72
N SER A 133 29.50 -8.35 25.28
CA SER A 133 29.35 -6.99 25.76
C SER A 133 27.95 -6.44 25.44
N ILE A 134 27.24 -6.03 26.46
CA ILE A 134 25.88 -5.50 26.47
C ILE A 134 25.68 -4.38 25.44
N GLU A 135 26.71 -3.52 25.28
CA GLU A 135 26.67 -2.35 24.40
C GLU A 135 26.40 -2.65 22.92
N ARG A 136 26.71 -3.86 22.45
CA ARG A 136 26.58 -4.22 21.03
C ARG A 136 25.12 -4.43 20.59
N TYR A 137 24.21 -4.63 21.51
CA TYR A 137 22.79 -4.97 21.24
C TYR A 137 21.82 -3.92 21.80
N MET A 138 22.30 -2.79 22.29
CA MET A 138 21.45 -1.72 22.79
C MET A 138 21.17 -0.71 21.71
N LEU A 139 19.91 -0.62 21.33
CA LEU A 139 19.40 0.42 20.45
C LEU A 139 19.46 1.77 21.17
N ASN A 140 19.79 2.82 20.45
CA ASN A 140 19.99 4.16 20.97
C ASN A 140 19.43 5.24 20.03
N GLU A 141 19.63 6.50 20.37
CA GLU A 141 19.17 7.65 19.58
C GLU A 141 19.77 7.72 18.16
N ASP A 142 20.97 7.20 17.94
CA ASP A 142 21.56 7.17 16.60
C ASP A 142 20.87 6.11 15.73
N ASP A 143 20.49 4.96 16.32
CA ASP A 143 19.68 3.95 15.64
C ASP A 143 18.31 4.53 15.28
N LEU A 144 17.65 5.25 16.19
CA LEU A 144 16.40 5.94 15.91
C LEU A 144 16.52 6.88 14.70
N ARG A 145 17.60 7.67 14.62
CA ARG A 145 17.84 8.59 13.49
C ARG A 145 18.05 7.85 12.19
N ILE A 146 18.85 6.78 12.19
CA ILE A 146 19.13 5.96 11.01
C ILE A 146 17.85 5.28 10.53
N TYR A 147 17.11 4.65 11.45
CA TYR A 147 15.87 3.95 11.12
C TYR A 147 14.80 4.90 10.61
N SER A 148 14.66 6.06 11.26
CA SER A 148 13.73 7.10 10.78
C SER A 148 14.04 7.58 9.37
N LEU A 149 15.32 7.68 9.01
CA LEU A 149 15.72 8.06 7.66
C LEU A 149 15.39 6.98 6.64
N LEU A 150 15.77 5.72 6.91
CA LEU A 150 15.51 4.59 6.02
C LEU A 150 14.02 4.36 5.77
N PHE A 151 13.22 4.39 6.83
CA PHE A 151 11.79 4.14 6.72
C PHE A 151 11.01 5.31 6.15
N ARG A 152 11.53 6.54 6.24
CA ARG A 152 10.98 7.69 5.51
C ARG A 152 11.12 7.52 3.99
N GLU A 153 12.24 6.99 3.53
CA GLU A 153 12.43 6.66 2.11
C GLU A 153 11.46 5.54 1.68
N MET A 154 11.26 4.53 2.52
CA MET A 154 10.30 3.45 2.25
C MET A 154 8.86 3.97 2.20
N GLU A 155 8.45 4.81 3.16
CA GLU A 155 7.13 5.44 3.17
C GLU A 155 6.89 6.27 1.89
N TYR A 156 7.89 7.04 1.46
CA TYR A 156 7.81 7.77 0.19
C TYR A 156 7.61 6.83 -1.01
N SER A 157 8.30 5.70 -1.05
CA SER A 157 8.15 4.71 -2.12
C SER A 157 6.78 4.05 -2.09
N ILE A 158 6.23 3.70 -0.92
CA ILE A 158 4.87 3.17 -0.76
C ILE A 158 3.84 4.18 -1.30
N ASN A 159 3.90 5.42 -0.85
CA ASN A 159 2.99 6.49 -1.29
C ASN A 159 3.06 6.71 -2.82
N ARG A 160 4.26 6.61 -3.41
CA ARG A 160 4.46 6.72 -4.86
C ARG A 160 3.81 5.56 -5.61
N MET A 161 3.94 4.34 -5.12
CA MET A 161 3.31 3.15 -5.72
C MET A 161 1.79 3.27 -5.68
N GLU A 162 1.21 3.59 -4.54
CA GLU A 162 -0.24 3.78 -4.39
C GLU A 162 -0.79 4.90 -5.28
N ALA A 163 -0.06 6.01 -5.40
CA ALA A 163 -0.44 7.11 -6.29
C ALA A 163 -0.43 6.67 -7.76
N ASN A 164 0.59 5.91 -8.19
CA ASN A 164 0.69 5.38 -9.54
C ASN A 164 -0.45 4.40 -9.84
N ASP A 165 -0.80 3.52 -8.91
CA ASP A 165 -1.93 2.59 -9.09
C ASP A 165 -3.26 3.35 -9.22
N LYS A 166 -3.48 4.38 -8.41
CA LYS A 166 -4.67 5.25 -8.54
C LYS A 166 -4.72 5.95 -9.91
N ILE A 167 -3.60 6.47 -10.38
CA ILE A 167 -3.50 7.11 -11.71
C ILE A 167 -3.79 6.08 -12.82
N TYR A 168 -3.23 4.87 -12.71
CA TYR A 168 -3.48 3.80 -13.67
C TYR A 168 -4.96 3.42 -13.73
N MET A 169 -5.59 3.20 -12.58
CA MET A 169 -7.01 2.86 -12.50
C MET A 169 -7.91 4.00 -13.03
N MET A 170 -7.52 5.24 -12.75
CA MET A 170 -8.27 6.40 -13.25
C MET A 170 -8.15 6.55 -14.76
N ASN A 171 -6.95 6.39 -15.32
CA ASN A 171 -6.72 6.42 -16.75
C ASN A 171 -7.52 5.31 -17.47
N ARG A 172 -7.53 4.10 -16.91
CA ARG A 172 -8.33 3.00 -17.43
C ARG A 172 -9.82 3.35 -17.47
N LYS A 173 -10.38 3.88 -16.39
CA LYS A 173 -11.78 4.31 -16.35
C LYS A 173 -12.08 5.43 -17.36
N LEU A 174 -11.16 6.38 -17.54
CA LEU A 174 -11.31 7.43 -18.54
C LEU A 174 -11.28 6.87 -19.96
N GLN A 175 -10.39 5.91 -20.25
CA GLN A 175 -10.36 5.23 -21.54
C GLN A 175 -11.66 4.45 -21.80
N GLU A 176 -12.12 3.68 -20.83
CA GLU A 176 -13.39 2.95 -20.93
C GLU A 176 -14.56 3.92 -21.21
N ALA A 177 -14.65 5.03 -20.47
CA ALA A 177 -15.69 6.05 -20.68
C ALA A 177 -15.58 6.78 -22.04
N ALA A 178 -14.37 6.90 -22.58
CA ALA A 178 -14.16 7.54 -23.88
C ALA A 178 -14.60 6.67 -25.06
N VAL A 179 -14.59 5.34 -24.91
CA VAL A 179 -14.86 4.39 -25.99
C VAL A 179 -16.17 3.60 -25.83
N THR A 180 -16.87 3.73 -24.68
CA THR A 180 -18.14 3.05 -24.44
C THR A 180 -19.32 4.05 -24.35
N ASP A 181 -20.51 3.57 -24.63
CA ASP A 181 -21.76 4.26 -24.38
C ASP A 181 -22.19 4.03 -22.92
N MET A 182 -22.46 5.12 -22.18
CA MET A 182 -22.75 5.05 -20.74
C MET A 182 -24.08 4.36 -20.41
N LEU A 183 -25.02 4.32 -21.36
CA LEU A 183 -26.32 3.71 -21.13
C LEU A 183 -26.28 2.19 -21.32
N THR A 184 -25.66 1.75 -22.42
CA THR A 184 -25.70 0.36 -22.88
C THR A 184 -24.44 -0.42 -22.57
N GLY A 185 -23.31 0.25 -22.28
CA GLY A 185 -22.02 -0.37 -22.00
C GLY A 185 -21.31 -0.94 -23.23
N ILE A 186 -21.89 -0.87 -24.41
CA ILE A 186 -21.25 -1.25 -25.67
C ILE A 186 -20.34 -0.13 -26.18
N TYR A 187 -19.52 -0.39 -27.21
CA TYR A 187 -18.71 0.64 -27.80
C TYR A 187 -19.56 1.80 -28.34
N ASN A 188 -19.15 3.02 -28.01
CA ASN A 188 -19.66 4.20 -28.68
C ASN A 188 -19.02 4.33 -30.08
N ARG A 189 -19.36 5.39 -30.81
CA ARG A 189 -18.84 5.61 -32.18
C ARG A 189 -17.30 5.62 -32.22
N ALA A 190 -16.63 6.21 -31.24
CA ALA A 190 -15.16 6.25 -31.18
C ALA A 190 -14.57 4.86 -30.95
N GLY A 191 -15.07 4.14 -29.95
CA GLY A 191 -14.63 2.77 -29.64
C GLY A 191 -14.88 1.80 -30.79
N MET A 192 -16.01 1.92 -31.48
CA MET A 192 -16.28 1.13 -32.69
C MET A 192 -15.23 1.35 -33.79
N TYR A 193 -14.85 2.61 -34.04
CA TYR A 193 -13.80 2.90 -35.03
C TYR A 193 -12.44 2.36 -34.64
N GLU A 194 -12.05 2.49 -33.38
CA GLU A 194 -10.78 1.95 -32.86
C GLU A 194 -10.74 0.42 -33.00
N GLU A 195 -11.81 -0.28 -32.62
CA GLU A 195 -11.90 -1.74 -32.70
C GLU A 195 -11.84 -2.24 -34.15
N ILE A 196 -12.56 -1.59 -35.06
CA ILE A 196 -12.52 -1.93 -36.51
C ILE A 196 -11.12 -1.71 -37.07
N GLN A 197 -10.42 -0.64 -36.67
CA GLN A 197 -9.05 -0.38 -37.12
C GLN A 197 -8.08 -1.47 -36.63
N GLN A 198 -8.20 -1.86 -35.36
CA GLN A 198 -7.37 -2.93 -34.79
C GLN A 198 -7.65 -4.28 -35.48
N MET A 199 -8.92 -4.61 -35.74
CA MET A 199 -9.28 -5.81 -36.52
C MET A 199 -8.64 -5.80 -37.90
N ILE A 200 -8.74 -4.70 -38.64
CA ILE A 200 -8.16 -4.57 -39.98
C ILE A 200 -6.63 -4.76 -39.92
N GLU A 201 -5.94 -4.19 -38.93
CA GLU A 201 -4.49 -4.31 -38.80
C GLU A 201 -4.09 -5.75 -38.45
N CYS A 202 -4.80 -6.42 -37.54
CA CYS A 202 -4.57 -7.83 -37.21
C CYS A 202 -4.75 -8.73 -38.44
N TYR A 203 -5.74 -8.46 -39.30
CA TYR A 203 -5.97 -9.23 -40.52
C TYR A 203 -4.94 -8.96 -41.63
N ARG A 204 -4.38 -7.76 -41.70
CA ARG A 204 -3.28 -7.44 -42.62
C ARG A 204 -2.02 -8.26 -42.38
N VAL A 205 -1.75 -8.59 -41.12
CA VAL A 205 -0.55 -9.35 -40.70
C VAL A 205 -0.79 -10.87 -40.80
N SER A 206 -2.05 -11.31 -40.90
CA SER A 206 -2.40 -12.73 -40.99
C SER A 206 -2.29 -13.24 -42.43
N GLU A 207 -1.56 -14.35 -42.62
CA GLU A 207 -1.47 -15.04 -43.93
C GLU A 207 -2.79 -15.73 -44.38
N LYS A 208 -3.84 -15.70 -43.53
CA LYS A 208 -5.14 -16.32 -43.81
C LYS A 208 -6.10 -15.31 -44.40
N THR A 209 -6.89 -15.73 -45.43
CA THR A 209 -8.00 -14.95 -45.96
C THR A 209 -9.14 -14.93 -44.94
N HIS A 210 -9.38 -13.78 -44.36
CA HIS A 210 -10.50 -13.55 -43.45
C HIS A 210 -11.49 -12.59 -44.09
N HIS A 211 -12.80 -12.80 -43.80
CA HIS A 211 -13.86 -11.90 -44.21
C HIS A 211 -14.45 -11.23 -42.99
N VAL A 212 -14.63 -9.91 -43.05
CA VAL A 212 -15.30 -9.11 -42.01
C VAL A 212 -16.67 -8.73 -42.54
N GLY A 213 -17.71 -9.03 -41.76
CA GLY A 213 -19.08 -8.60 -42.04
C GLY A 213 -19.45 -7.42 -41.15
N LEU A 214 -20.16 -6.43 -41.70
CA LEU A 214 -20.73 -5.32 -40.97
C LEU A 214 -22.24 -5.39 -41.02
N MET A 215 -22.88 -5.31 -39.83
CA MET A 215 -24.35 -5.30 -39.72
C MET A 215 -24.78 -3.98 -39.10
N PHE A 216 -25.73 -3.31 -39.71
CA PHE A 216 -26.42 -2.15 -39.14
C PHE A 216 -27.81 -2.59 -38.65
N ILE A 217 -28.12 -2.26 -37.42
CA ILE A 217 -29.40 -2.54 -36.78
C ILE A 217 -30.01 -1.23 -36.33
N ASP A 218 -31.31 -1.03 -36.63
CA ASP A 218 -32.08 0.12 -36.20
C ASP A 218 -33.41 -0.33 -35.59
N LEU A 219 -33.91 0.41 -34.61
CA LEU A 219 -35.18 0.13 -33.94
C LEU A 219 -36.33 0.87 -34.63
N ASP A 220 -37.24 0.13 -35.23
CA ASP A 220 -38.44 0.69 -35.81
C ASP A 220 -39.30 1.41 -34.75
N ASN A 221 -39.72 2.63 -35.08
CA ASN A 221 -40.60 3.45 -34.24
C ASN A 221 -40.08 3.75 -32.82
N PHE A 222 -38.78 3.70 -32.56
CA PHE A 222 -38.19 3.97 -31.20
C PHE A 222 -38.66 5.31 -30.62
N LYS A 223 -38.76 6.35 -31.45
CA LYS A 223 -39.29 7.66 -31.03
C LYS A 223 -40.73 7.54 -30.50
N HIS A 224 -41.59 6.76 -31.17
CA HIS A 224 -42.96 6.56 -30.69
C HIS A 224 -43.03 5.88 -29.32
N TYR A 225 -42.14 4.94 -29.03
CA TYR A 225 -42.03 4.33 -27.70
C TYR A 225 -41.63 5.36 -26.66
N ASN A 226 -40.63 6.19 -26.92
CA ASN A 226 -40.23 7.28 -26.00
C ASN A 226 -41.37 8.27 -25.77
N ASP A 227 -42.09 8.69 -26.82
CA ASP A 227 -43.18 9.67 -26.73
C ASP A 227 -44.43 9.07 -25.99
N THR A 228 -44.60 7.77 -26.02
CA THR A 228 -45.76 7.07 -25.41
C THR A 228 -45.48 6.63 -23.98
N PHE A 229 -44.29 6.11 -23.68
CA PHE A 229 -43.98 5.44 -22.43
C PHE A 229 -42.89 6.16 -21.62
N GLY A 230 -42.32 7.23 -22.16
CA GLY A 230 -41.24 8.00 -21.53
C GLY A 230 -39.86 7.46 -21.87
N HIS A 231 -38.83 8.33 -21.68
CA HIS A 231 -37.44 8.02 -22.00
C HIS A 231 -36.86 6.89 -21.14
N ASP A 232 -37.34 6.72 -19.89
CA ASP A 232 -36.87 5.62 -19.02
C ASP A 232 -37.18 4.24 -19.61
N VAL A 233 -38.31 4.10 -20.29
CA VAL A 233 -38.72 2.86 -20.99
C VAL A 233 -37.85 2.67 -22.24
N GLY A 234 -37.58 3.75 -22.98
CA GLY A 234 -36.68 3.71 -24.14
C GLY A 234 -35.26 3.29 -23.74
N ASP A 235 -34.76 3.79 -22.64
CA ASP A 235 -33.44 3.44 -22.07
C ASP A 235 -33.37 1.95 -21.67
N LEU A 236 -34.48 1.40 -21.11
CA LEU A 236 -34.57 -0.04 -20.82
C LEU A 236 -34.52 -0.88 -22.10
N ILE A 237 -35.23 -0.47 -23.14
CA ILE A 237 -35.22 -1.17 -24.43
C ILE A 237 -33.80 -1.20 -25.01
N LEU A 238 -33.07 -0.08 -24.96
CA LEU A 238 -31.71 -0.02 -25.47
C LEU A 238 -30.72 -0.87 -24.65
N LYS A 239 -30.95 -1.07 -23.36
CA LYS A 239 -30.13 -1.92 -22.51
C LYS A 239 -30.34 -3.41 -22.72
N GLU A 240 -31.55 -3.80 -23.12
CA GLU A 240 -31.92 -5.21 -23.29
C GLU A 240 -31.66 -5.72 -24.73
N MET A 241 -31.33 -4.83 -25.66
CA MET A 241 -30.89 -5.18 -27.02
C MET A 241 -29.46 -5.71 -27.06
#